data_5c4fba284f4c16b4f1fa24c0f973ea09
#
_entry.id   5c4fba284f4c16b4f1fa24c0f973ea09
#
_cell.length_a   1.000
_cell.length_b   1.000
_cell.length_c   1.000
_cell.angle_alpha   90.00
_cell.angle_beta   90.00
_cell.angle_gamma   90.00
#
_symmetry.space_group_name_H-M   'P 1'
#
loop_
_entity.id
_entity.type
_entity.pdbx_description
1 polymer ?
#
loop_
_entity_poly.entity_id
_entity_poly.type
_entity_poly.pdbx_seq_one_letter_code
_entity_poly.pdbx_strand_id
1 'polypeptide(L)'
;MLAAGALSRCGSKSGPPGTGPTPVADPPGISCPVDVSVSGVTGTTQAVTYAAPTVTAGVAPVNTTCSPGSGAAFALGTTAVSCSATDAMTRSASCSFKVTLKGFAIGVTSYLTFGDSVTEGQNGQRFGFVEFVDVPNAYPTRLQMLFDGNYPGQGISVFNEGIGGEPIEEAVRRLPDVMAARHPGAVLLIDGYNNLLADCHLNEVTAKCGSTIDFVAGKLRECVRIARSGGAKYVFVATLTPPGPYVPTPGYNDRRIDGVAITKLNAQIKSQLPGEGATIVDVYSSFLGHEAAYTGPDGLHLYPPGNQALADMFFAAIKTAIPQTPVPSALR
;
A
#
# COMPACT_ATOMS: atom_id res chain seq x y z
N MET A 1 -38.71 86.69 68.14
CA MET A 1 -38.56 87.71 67.10
C MET A 1 -37.90 87.11 65.88
N LEU A 2 -38.57 87.29 64.77
CA LEU A 2 -38.30 86.75 63.49
C LEU A 2 -36.99 87.27 62.91
N ALA A 3 -36.31 86.41 62.10
CA ALA A 3 -35.56 86.86 60.95
C ALA A 3 -35.50 85.72 59.90
N ALA A 4 -36.04 86.04 58.71
CA ALA A 4 -36.04 85.19 57.54
C ALA A 4 -34.72 85.26 56.81
N GLY A 5 -34.18 84.12 56.40
CA GLY A 5 -32.99 84.02 55.54
C GLY A 5 -33.33 83.42 54.18
N ALA A 6 -33.11 84.18 53.12
CA ALA A 6 -33.38 83.83 51.73
C ALA A 6 -32.53 82.72 51.22
N LEU A 7 -33.11 81.71 50.53
CA LEU A 7 -32.46 80.65 49.80
C LEU A 7 -32.15 81.13 48.40
N SER A 8 -30.83 81.17 48.07
CA SER A 8 -30.30 81.40 46.70
C SER A 8 -30.33 80.07 45.96
N ARG A 9 -31.03 79.96 44.84
CA ARG A 9 -30.98 78.80 43.92
C ARG A 9 -29.72 78.84 43.09
N CYS A 10 -28.89 77.84 43.25
CA CYS A 10 -27.81 77.53 42.32
C CYS A 10 -28.40 76.77 41.11
N GLY A 11 -28.33 77.32 39.94
CA GLY A 11 -28.73 76.70 38.71
C GLY A 11 -27.69 75.64 38.29
N SER A 12 -28.14 74.38 38.16
CA SER A 12 -27.36 73.29 37.58
C SER A 12 -27.29 73.49 36.08
N LYS A 13 -26.07 73.73 35.53
CA LYS A 13 -25.80 73.60 34.10
C LYS A 13 -25.65 72.12 33.81
N SER A 14 -26.58 71.53 33.06
CA SER A 14 -26.46 70.23 32.44
C SER A 14 -25.42 70.32 31.32
N GLY A 15 -24.23 69.78 31.57
CA GLY A 15 -23.21 69.50 30.52
C GLY A 15 -23.75 68.43 29.56
N PRO A 16 -23.26 68.44 28.30
CA PRO A 16 -23.64 67.38 27.35
C PRO A 16 -23.25 65.99 27.90
N PRO A 17 -24.05 64.91 27.59
CA PRO A 17 -23.71 63.59 28.02
C PRO A 17 -22.33 63.17 27.47
N GLY A 18 -21.44 62.84 28.39
CA GLY A 18 -20.12 62.33 28.01
C GLY A 18 -20.29 61.05 27.23
N THR A 19 -19.79 60.99 26.01
CA THR A 19 -19.65 59.78 25.24
C THR A 19 -18.69 58.88 26.00
N GLY A 20 -19.24 57.94 26.78
CA GLY A 20 -18.41 56.85 27.35
C GLY A 20 -17.66 56.11 26.24
N PRO A 21 -16.54 55.50 26.53
CA PRO A 21 -15.81 54.73 25.52
C PRO A 21 -16.74 53.71 24.90
N THR A 22 -16.86 53.72 23.55
CA THR A 22 -17.59 52.70 22.80
C THR A 22 -17.13 51.32 23.24
N PRO A 23 -18.01 50.40 23.59
CA PRO A 23 -17.57 49.05 23.97
C PRO A 23 -16.72 48.47 22.85
N VAL A 24 -15.48 48.13 23.15
CA VAL A 24 -14.61 47.41 22.21
C VAL A 24 -15.24 46.05 22.02
N ALA A 25 -15.62 45.72 20.78
CA ALA A 25 -16.18 44.42 20.48
C ALA A 25 -15.19 43.28 20.88
N ASP A 26 -15.68 42.20 21.44
CA ASP A 26 -14.87 41.06 21.82
C ASP A 26 -14.12 40.48 20.60
N PRO A 27 -12.92 39.89 20.77
CA PRO A 27 -12.24 39.17 19.71
C PRO A 27 -13.07 37.97 19.22
N PRO A 28 -12.84 37.49 17.99
CA PRO A 28 -13.60 36.36 17.47
C PRO A 28 -13.32 35.11 18.33
N GLY A 29 -14.41 34.38 18.64
CA GLY A 29 -14.33 33.01 19.17
C GLY A 29 -14.67 32.02 18.06
N ILE A 30 -14.03 30.86 18.03
CA ILE A 30 -14.29 29.80 17.06
C ILE A 30 -14.46 28.44 17.75
N SER A 31 -15.50 27.70 17.38
CA SER A 31 -15.75 26.32 17.79
C SER A 31 -15.73 25.41 16.57
N CYS A 32 -14.86 24.43 16.57
CA CYS A 32 -14.83 23.41 15.53
C CYS A 32 -15.98 22.42 15.65
N PRO A 33 -16.39 21.80 14.51
CA PRO A 33 -17.28 20.66 14.54
C PRO A 33 -16.63 19.48 15.30
N VAL A 34 -17.45 18.50 15.65
CA VAL A 34 -16.98 17.24 16.24
C VAL A 34 -16.13 16.47 15.23
N ASP A 35 -15.28 15.57 15.72
CA ASP A 35 -14.47 14.68 14.88
C ASP A 35 -15.35 13.88 13.92
N VAL A 36 -14.89 13.72 12.68
CA VAL A 36 -15.58 12.98 11.62
C VAL A 36 -14.91 11.63 11.44
N SER A 37 -15.70 10.55 11.40
CA SER A 37 -15.20 9.20 11.10
C SER A 37 -16.02 8.57 9.97
N VAL A 38 -15.32 8.12 8.92
CA VAL A 38 -15.90 7.43 7.76
C VAL A 38 -15.26 6.04 7.67
N SER A 39 -16.09 4.99 7.57
CA SER A 39 -15.66 3.59 7.50
C SER A 39 -16.01 2.97 6.15
N GLY A 40 -15.31 1.89 5.76
CA GLY A 40 -15.55 1.18 4.50
C GLY A 40 -15.10 1.96 3.27
N VAL A 41 -14.08 2.80 3.42
CA VAL A 41 -13.50 3.57 2.31
C VAL A 41 -12.80 2.62 1.33
N THR A 42 -13.19 2.69 0.06
CA THR A 42 -12.53 1.96 -1.03
C THR A 42 -11.42 2.83 -1.63
N GLY A 43 -10.20 2.30 -1.72
CA GLY A 43 -9.03 3.05 -2.17
C GLY A 43 -8.30 3.74 -1.03
N THR A 44 -7.33 4.57 -1.39
CA THR A 44 -6.42 5.22 -0.42
C THR A 44 -6.86 6.61 0.02
N THR A 45 -7.83 7.20 -0.66
CA THR A 45 -8.37 8.54 -0.37
C THR A 45 -9.86 8.60 -0.60
N GLN A 46 -10.55 9.52 0.11
CA GLN A 46 -11.96 9.85 -0.13
C GLN A 46 -12.22 11.33 0.18
N ALA A 47 -13.07 11.97 -0.63
CA ALA A 47 -13.55 13.32 -0.34
C ALA A 47 -14.49 13.29 0.89
N VAL A 48 -14.26 14.18 1.86
CA VAL A 48 -15.08 14.29 3.07
C VAL A 48 -15.57 15.70 3.23
N THR A 49 -16.91 15.84 3.38
CA THR A 49 -17.55 17.10 3.77
C THR A 49 -17.78 17.12 5.28
N TYR A 50 -17.59 18.28 5.88
CA TYR A 50 -17.85 18.51 7.30
C TYR A 50 -18.53 19.87 7.50
N ALA A 51 -19.17 20.06 8.65
CA ALA A 51 -19.86 21.29 8.99
C ALA A 51 -18.86 22.45 9.16
N ALA A 52 -19.26 23.66 8.77
CA ALA A 52 -18.45 24.84 9.02
C ALA A 52 -18.29 25.08 10.54
N PRO A 53 -17.12 25.61 10.98
CA PRO A 53 -16.95 26.02 12.37
C PRO A 53 -17.97 27.11 12.74
N THR A 54 -18.37 27.13 14.00
CA THR A 54 -19.21 28.19 14.55
C THR A 54 -18.36 29.34 15.06
N VAL A 55 -18.67 30.56 14.64
CA VAL A 55 -17.97 31.76 15.10
C VAL A 55 -18.87 32.57 16.02
N THR A 56 -18.32 33.00 17.15
CA THR A 56 -18.97 33.86 18.13
C THR A 56 -18.12 35.12 18.30
N ALA A 57 -18.77 36.29 18.42
CA ALA A 57 -18.13 37.58 18.56
C ALA A 57 -17.22 37.96 17.35
N GLY A 58 -16.42 39.03 17.48
CA GLY A 58 -15.58 39.61 16.43
C GLY A 58 -16.24 40.74 15.68
N VAL A 59 -15.43 41.62 15.11
CA VAL A 59 -15.87 42.75 14.27
C VAL A 59 -16.09 42.27 12.84
N ALA A 60 -17.33 42.42 12.34
CA ALA A 60 -17.64 41.98 10.98
C ALA A 60 -16.91 42.78 9.89
N PRO A 61 -16.54 42.17 8.75
CA PRO A 61 -16.72 40.76 8.43
C PRO A 61 -15.74 39.85 9.17
N VAL A 62 -16.20 38.64 9.58
CA VAL A 62 -15.34 37.60 10.12
C VAL A 62 -15.15 36.53 9.06
N ASN A 63 -13.94 36.35 8.59
CA ASN A 63 -13.57 35.34 7.59
C ASN A 63 -13.10 34.07 8.27
N THR A 64 -13.64 32.92 7.82
CA THR A 64 -13.31 31.59 8.36
C THR A 64 -12.68 30.75 7.27
N THR A 65 -11.56 30.10 7.59
CA THR A 65 -10.87 29.16 6.70
C THR A 65 -10.50 27.89 7.45
N CYS A 66 -10.59 26.74 6.79
CA CYS A 66 -10.12 25.45 7.30
C CYS A 66 -9.15 24.79 6.31
N SER A 67 -8.15 24.10 6.83
CA SER A 67 -7.18 23.34 6.05
C SER A 67 -6.94 21.97 6.68
N PRO A 68 -7.17 20.86 5.91
CA PRO A 68 -7.80 20.76 4.59
C PRO A 68 -9.24 21.28 4.59
N GLY A 69 -9.73 21.82 3.45
CA GLY A 69 -11.10 22.34 3.32
C GLY A 69 -12.18 21.26 3.26
N SER A 70 -13.42 21.61 3.58
CA SER A 70 -14.57 20.71 3.41
C SER A 70 -14.74 20.29 1.94
N GLY A 71 -14.89 18.98 1.68
CA GLY A 71 -14.90 18.43 0.32
C GLY A 71 -13.53 18.05 -0.23
N ALA A 72 -12.44 18.35 0.48
CA ALA A 72 -11.10 17.90 0.09
C ALA A 72 -10.98 16.37 0.17
N ALA A 73 -10.00 15.80 -0.56
CA ALA A 73 -9.62 14.41 -0.47
C ALA A 73 -8.75 14.19 0.78
N PHE A 74 -9.19 13.27 1.64
CA PHE A 74 -8.46 12.81 2.82
C PHE A 74 -7.89 11.42 2.56
N ALA A 75 -6.70 11.14 3.08
CA ALA A 75 -6.10 9.81 3.03
C ALA A 75 -6.68 8.89 4.12
N LEU A 76 -6.54 7.56 3.94
CA LEU A 76 -6.78 6.60 5.01
C LEU A 76 -5.95 6.96 6.25
N GLY A 77 -6.52 6.74 7.44
CA GLY A 77 -5.94 7.15 8.71
C GLY A 77 -6.59 8.42 9.25
N THR A 78 -5.90 9.14 10.12
CA THR A 78 -6.41 10.34 10.80
C THR A 78 -5.68 11.58 10.33
N THR A 79 -6.43 12.55 9.85
CA THR A 79 -5.94 13.88 9.44
C THR A 79 -6.49 14.94 10.38
N ALA A 80 -5.63 15.80 10.92
CA ALA A 80 -6.05 16.97 11.66
C ALA A 80 -6.51 18.07 10.69
N VAL A 81 -7.67 18.67 10.97
CA VAL A 81 -8.16 19.86 10.26
C VAL A 81 -8.02 21.05 11.18
N SER A 82 -7.29 22.07 10.76
CA SER A 82 -7.12 23.32 11.49
C SER A 82 -8.01 24.40 10.87
N CYS A 83 -8.79 25.07 11.70
CA CYS A 83 -9.65 26.18 11.29
C CYS A 83 -9.25 27.47 11.99
N SER A 84 -9.36 28.60 11.27
CA SER A 84 -9.12 29.94 11.80
C SER A 84 -10.25 30.88 11.43
N ALA A 85 -10.60 31.80 12.36
CA ALA A 85 -11.50 32.89 12.13
C ALA A 85 -10.73 34.21 12.33
N THR A 86 -10.82 35.14 11.39
CA THR A 86 -10.15 36.44 11.45
C THR A 86 -11.18 37.54 11.24
N ASP A 87 -11.24 38.53 12.14
CA ASP A 87 -12.17 39.64 12.09
C ASP A 87 -11.59 40.84 11.32
N ALA A 88 -12.43 41.86 11.11
CA ALA A 88 -12.03 43.10 10.39
C ALA A 88 -10.90 43.88 11.09
N MET A 89 -10.66 43.65 12.38
CA MET A 89 -9.55 44.21 13.13
C MET A 89 -8.28 43.34 13.13
N THR A 90 -8.22 42.31 12.26
CA THR A 90 -7.13 41.34 12.12
C THR A 90 -6.87 40.48 13.36
N ARG A 91 -7.78 40.44 14.31
CA ARG A 91 -7.71 39.53 15.45
C ARG A 91 -8.19 38.17 15.01
N SER A 92 -7.52 37.11 15.46
CA SER A 92 -7.82 35.75 15.05
C SER A 92 -7.97 34.79 16.21
N ALA A 93 -8.76 33.74 15.98
CA ALA A 93 -8.89 32.57 16.83
C ALA A 93 -8.80 31.31 16.00
N SER A 94 -8.38 30.20 16.58
CA SER A 94 -8.24 28.94 15.89
C SER A 94 -8.80 27.77 16.71
N CYS A 95 -9.22 26.72 16.02
CA CYS A 95 -9.60 25.46 16.61
C CYS A 95 -9.15 24.29 15.68
N SER A 96 -9.20 23.05 16.16
CA SER A 96 -8.90 21.89 15.35
C SER A 96 -9.82 20.72 15.70
N PHE A 97 -10.06 19.86 14.74
CA PHE A 97 -10.75 18.59 14.88
C PHE A 97 -10.12 17.54 13.97
N LYS A 98 -10.57 16.29 14.04
CA LYS A 98 -9.97 15.18 13.29
C LYS A 98 -10.97 14.62 12.27
N VAL A 99 -10.46 14.31 11.08
CA VAL A 99 -11.14 13.48 10.08
C VAL A 99 -10.42 12.14 10.03
N THR A 100 -11.12 11.05 10.34
CA THR A 100 -10.58 9.70 10.32
C THR A 100 -11.26 8.89 9.23
N LEU A 101 -10.49 8.44 8.23
CA LEU A 101 -10.95 7.50 7.22
C LEU A 101 -10.48 6.10 7.59
N LYS A 102 -11.40 5.16 7.64
CA LYS A 102 -11.15 3.74 7.89
C LYS A 102 -11.52 2.95 6.64
N GLY A 103 -10.55 2.22 6.10
CA GLY A 103 -10.76 1.34 4.96
C GLY A 103 -11.39 0.01 5.36
N PHE A 104 -10.94 -1.02 4.69
CA PHE A 104 -11.26 -2.41 5.02
C PHE A 104 -10.10 -3.05 5.76
N ALA A 105 -10.40 -4.02 6.62
CA ALA A 105 -9.43 -4.97 7.12
C ALA A 105 -9.42 -6.20 6.21
N ILE A 106 -8.25 -6.72 5.91
CA ILE A 106 -8.09 -7.97 5.16
C ILE A 106 -7.91 -9.13 6.14
N GLY A 107 -8.49 -10.28 5.82
CA GLY A 107 -8.58 -11.43 6.74
C GLY A 107 -7.26 -12.17 7.01
N VAL A 108 -6.14 -11.72 6.45
CA VAL A 108 -4.79 -12.29 6.62
C VAL A 108 -3.79 -11.16 6.84
N THR A 109 -2.91 -11.33 7.81
CA THR A 109 -1.88 -10.33 8.15
C THR A 109 -0.45 -10.84 8.00
N SER A 110 -0.26 -12.12 7.66
CA SER A 110 1.05 -12.74 7.48
C SER A 110 1.14 -13.37 6.10
N TYR A 111 2.01 -12.83 5.26
CA TYR A 111 2.24 -13.27 3.88
C TYR A 111 3.68 -13.74 3.72
N LEU A 112 3.85 -14.87 3.07
CA LEU A 112 5.15 -15.43 2.69
C LEU A 112 5.30 -15.34 1.17
N THR A 113 6.31 -14.60 0.69
CA THR A 113 6.77 -14.70 -0.70
C THR A 113 7.91 -15.70 -0.75
N PHE A 114 7.78 -16.71 -1.60
CA PHE A 114 8.68 -17.84 -1.65
C PHE A 114 9.04 -18.18 -3.09
N GLY A 115 10.32 -18.48 -3.34
CA GLY A 115 10.84 -18.79 -4.66
C GLY A 115 12.35 -18.54 -4.79
N ASP A 116 12.78 -18.30 -6.00
CA ASP A 116 14.18 -18.14 -6.37
C ASP A 116 14.66 -16.67 -6.41
N SER A 117 15.60 -16.35 -7.30
CA SER A 117 16.19 -15.01 -7.47
C SER A 117 15.18 -13.90 -7.80
N VAL A 118 14.09 -14.23 -8.49
CA VAL A 118 13.02 -13.27 -8.79
C VAL A 118 12.33 -12.84 -7.50
N THR A 119 12.10 -13.77 -6.58
CA THR A 119 11.53 -13.47 -5.26
C THR A 119 12.53 -12.76 -4.37
N GLU A 120 13.80 -13.19 -4.36
CA GLU A 120 14.86 -12.52 -3.59
C GLU A 120 15.00 -11.05 -3.98
N GLY A 121 14.79 -10.72 -5.26
CA GLY A 121 14.90 -9.39 -5.83
C GLY A 121 16.21 -9.13 -6.55
N GLN A 122 16.82 -10.17 -7.13
CA GLN A 122 17.95 -9.98 -8.01
C GLN A 122 17.53 -9.24 -9.28
N ASN A 123 18.40 -8.36 -9.76
CA ASN A 123 18.18 -7.62 -11.02
C ASN A 123 19.05 -8.17 -12.19
N GLY A 124 19.71 -9.31 -11.98
CA GLY A 124 20.57 -9.97 -12.95
C GLY A 124 21.99 -9.38 -13.08
N GLN A 125 22.28 -8.28 -12.39
CA GLN A 125 23.61 -7.69 -12.38
C GLN A 125 24.57 -8.48 -11.48
N ARG A 126 25.80 -8.68 -11.97
CA ARG A 126 26.85 -9.40 -11.23
C ARG A 126 28.08 -8.51 -11.04
N PHE A 127 28.62 -8.57 -9.84
CA PHE A 127 29.95 -8.00 -9.51
C PHE A 127 30.89 -9.16 -9.17
N GLY A 128 31.63 -9.65 -10.18
CA GLY A 128 32.37 -10.88 -10.05
C GLY A 128 31.47 -12.10 -9.95
N PHE A 129 31.46 -12.77 -8.81
CA PHE A 129 30.61 -13.94 -8.52
C PHE A 129 29.37 -13.59 -7.70
N VAL A 130 29.16 -12.31 -7.34
CA VAL A 130 28.07 -11.87 -6.47
C VAL A 130 26.98 -11.25 -7.33
N GLU A 131 25.75 -11.77 -7.21
CA GLU A 131 24.54 -11.19 -7.80
C GLU A 131 24.08 -9.96 -6.99
N PHE A 132 23.58 -8.95 -7.69
CA PHE A 132 23.04 -7.76 -7.04
C PHE A 132 21.56 -7.97 -6.69
N VAL A 133 21.24 -7.83 -5.40
CA VAL A 133 19.89 -7.88 -4.88
C VAL A 133 19.37 -6.46 -4.63
N ASP A 134 18.31 -6.06 -5.34
CA ASP A 134 17.69 -4.74 -5.23
C ASP A 134 16.48 -4.80 -4.28
N VAL A 135 16.76 -4.98 -2.99
CA VAL A 135 15.72 -5.15 -1.97
C VAL A 135 14.64 -4.05 -1.99
N PRO A 136 14.97 -2.75 -2.14
CA PRO A 136 13.95 -1.70 -2.19
C PRO A 136 12.97 -1.84 -3.37
N ASN A 137 13.42 -2.42 -4.46
CA ASN A 137 12.62 -2.60 -5.67
C ASN A 137 12.08 -4.01 -5.85
N ALA A 138 12.49 -4.98 -5.05
CA ALA A 138 11.97 -6.34 -5.07
C ALA A 138 10.44 -6.37 -4.89
N TYR A 139 9.75 -7.27 -5.60
CA TYR A 139 8.27 -7.31 -5.54
C TYR A 139 7.72 -7.57 -4.12
N PRO A 140 8.39 -8.33 -3.22
CA PRO A 140 7.91 -8.47 -1.84
C PRO A 140 7.89 -7.14 -1.07
N THR A 141 8.92 -6.30 -1.26
CA THR A 141 8.97 -4.96 -0.67
C THR A 141 7.88 -4.06 -1.25
N ARG A 142 7.67 -4.09 -2.56
CA ARG A 142 6.59 -3.34 -3.22
C ARG A 142 5.22 -3.80 -2.75
N LEU A 143 5.02 -5.11 -2.55
CA LEU A 143 3.80 -5.67 -2.00
C LEU A 143 3.56 -5.20 -0.55
N GLN A 144 4.61 -5.15 0.29
CA GLN A 144 4.51 -4.59 1.64
C GLN A 144 4.03 -3.13 1.58
N MET A 145 4.61 -2.30 0.71
CA MET A 145 4.18 -0.90 0.54
C MET A 145 2.72 -0.77 0.11
N LEU A 146 2.24 -1.67 -0.76
CA LEU A 146 0.82 -1.72 -1.16
C LEU A 146 -0.08 -2.04 0.04
N PHE A 147 0.31 -2.98 0.90
CA PHE A 147 -0.43 -3.28 2.12
C PHE A 147 -0.44 -2.10 3.09
N ASP A 148 0.71 -1.48 3.34
CA ASP A 148 0.83 -0.35 4.26
C ASP A 148 -0.05 0.83 3.82
N GLY A 149 -0.11 1.10 2.51
CA GLY A 149 -0.95 2.16 1.95
C GLY A 149 -2.45 1.86 1.94
N ASN A 150 -2.84 0.60 1.74
CA ASN A 150 -4.26 0.22 1.62
C ASN A 150 -4.89 -0.24 2.94
N TYR A 151 -4.09 -0.75 3.88
CA TYR A 151 -4.54 -1.30 5.18
C TYR A 151 -3.73 -0.71 6.34
N PRO A 152 -3.68 0.63 6.49
CA PRO A 152 -2.85 1.26 7.50
C PRO A 152 -3.23 0.82 8.91
N GLY A 153 -2.21 0.48 9.72
CA GLY A 153 -2.39 0.09 11.12
C GLY A 153 -2.86 -1.35 11.35
N GLN A 154 -2.98 -2.18 10.31
CA GLN A 154 -3.37 -3.58 10.47
C GLN A 154 -2.20 -4.51 10.84
N GLY A 155 -0.95 -4.04 10.77
CA GLY A 155 0.24 -4.82 11.13
C GLY A 155 0.50 -5.98 10.17
N ILE A 156 0.28 -5.77 8.87
CA ILE A 156 0.53 -6.78 7.85
C ILE A 156 2.03 -6.94 7.63
N SER A 157 2.50 -8.18 7.52
CA SER A 157 3.89 -8.52 7.25
C SER A 157 4.03 -9.37 5.99
N VAL A 158 4.95 -8.98 5.11
CA VAL A 158 5.37 -9.75 3.93
C VAL A 158 6.78 -10.24 4.16
N PHE A 159 6.96 -11.54 4.31
CA PHE A 159 8.27 -12.18 4.48
C PHE A 159 8.83 -12.57 3.13
N ASN A 160 10.01 -12.06 2.80
CA ASN A 160 10.74 -12.47 1.60
C ASN A 160 11.65 -13.66 1.93
N GLU A 161 11.33 -14.80 1.36
CA GLU A 161 12.09 -16.06 1.47
C GLU A 161 12.50 -16.55 0.07
N GLY A 162 12.88 -15.63 -0.80
CA GLY A 162 13.53 -15.93 -2.06
C GLY A 162 15.01 -16.27 -1.87
N ILE A 163 15.52 -17.24 -2.60
CA ILE A 163 16.96 -17.60 -2.63
C ILE A 163 17.45 -17.69 -4.07
N GLY A 164 18.37 -16.79 -4.43
CA GLY A 164 18.94 -16.75 -5.77
C GLY A 164 19.69 -18.00 -6.15
N GLY A 165 19.42 -18.52 -7.36
CA GLY A 165 20.08 -19.73 -7.86
C GLY A 165 19.55 -21.05 -7.29
N GLU A 166 18.58 -21.01 -6.35
CA GLU A 166 18.02 -22.21 -5.75
C GLU A 166 17.19 -23.00 -6.78
N PRO A 167 17.48 -24.29 -7.01
CA PRO A 167 16.60 -25.14 -7.80
C PRO A 167 15.37 -25.57 -6.99
N ILE A 168 14.26 -25.84 -7.67
CA ILE A 168 12.96 -26.04 -7.00
C ILE A 168 12.93 -27.25 -6.03
N GLU A 169 13.76 -28.26 -6.23
CA GLU A 169 13.87 -29.40 -5.31
C GLU A 169 14.47 -29.03 -3.95
N GLU A 170 15.38 -28.01 -3.93
CA GLU A 170 15.91 -27.45 -2.68
C GLU A 170 14.83 -26.58 -2.00
N ALA A 171 14.13 -25.76 -2.79
CA ALA A 171 13.03 -24.96 -2.32
C ALA A 171 11.95 -25.84 -1.62
N VAL A 172 11.55 -26.96 -2.24
CA VAL A 172 10.61 -27.94 -1.63
C VAL A 172 11.12 -28.46 -0.29
N ARG A 173 12.42 -28.76 -0.17
CA ARG A 173 13.01 -29.27 1.08
C ARG A 173 13.00 -28.23 2.20
N ARG A 174 13.22 -26.96 1.85
CA ARG A 174 13.28 -25.82 2.78
C ARG A 174 11.91 -25.32 3.24
N LEU A 175 10.88 -25.44 2.40
CA LEU A 175 9.58 -24.84 2.65
C LEU A 175 8.93 -25.26 3.99
N PRO A 176 8.99 -26.51 4.45
CA PRO A 176 8.41 -26.90 5.75
C PRO A 176 8.97 -26.10 6.93
N ASP A 177 10.29 -25.88 6.96
CA ASP A 177 10.95 -25.14 8.04
C ASP A 177 10.57 -23.65 7.99
N VAL A 178 10.47 -23.07 6.79
CA VAL A 178 10.02 -21.70 6.59
C VAL A 178 8.56 -21.53 7.03
N MET A 179 7.68 -22.47 6.67
CA MET A 179 6.28 -22.47 7.12
C MET A 179 6.17 -22.53 8.65
N ALA A 180 6.99 -23.38 9.29
CA ALA A 180 7.04 -23.50 10.74
C ALA A 180 7.59 -22.25 11.44
N ALA A 181 8.52 -21.52 10.81
CA ALA A 181 9.10 -20.30 11.36
C ALA A 181 8.22 -19.04 11.17
N ARG A 182 7.53 -18.93 10.02
CA ARG A 182 6.78 -17.72 9.64
C ARG A 182 5.29 -17.79 9.91
N HIS A 183 4.71 -18.99 10.03
CA HIS A 183 3.27 -19.22 10.20
C HIS A 183 2.40 -18.35 9.27
N PRO A 184 2.65 -18.35 7.94
CA PRO A 184 1.95 -17.46 7.03
C PRO A 184 0.48 -17.89 6.87
N GLY A 185 -0.42 -16.89 6.85
CA GLY A 185 -1.81 -17.13 6.47
C GLY A 185 -2.00 -17.24 4.96
N ALA A 186 -1.05 -16.68 4.18
CA ALA A 186 -1.00 -16.78 2.72
C ALA A 186 0.44 -16.98 2.22
N VAL A 187 0.60 -17.81 1.17
CA VAL A 187 1.89 -18.05 0.50
C VAL A 187 1.78 -17.63 -0.96
N LEU A 188 2.78 -16.91 -1.45
CA LEU A 188 2.93 -16.44 -2.82
C LEU A 188 4.16 -17.13 -3.41
N LEU A 189 3.97 -17.90 -4.49
CA LEU A 189 4.98 -18.71 -5.14
C LEU A 189 5.26 -18.20 -6.55
N ILE A 190 6.53 -17.97 -6.87
CA ILE A 190 7.06 -17.88 -8.24
C ILE A 190 8.43 -18.53 -8.23
N ASP A 191 8.57 -19.66 -8.93
CA ASP A 191 9.78 -20.49 -8.87
C ASP A 191 9.89 -21.43 -10.09
N GLY A 192 11.09 -21.95 -10.33
CA GLY A 192 11.39 -22.93 -11.38
C GLY A 192 12.28 -22.40 -12.49
N TYR A 193 12.68 -21.14 -12.44
CA TYR A 193 13.56 -20.56 -13.46
C TYR A 193 14.91 -21.26 -13.52
N ASN A 194 15.53 -21.63 -12.39
CA ASN A 194 16.85 -22.21 -12.35
C ASN A 194 16.90 -23.60 -12.98
N ASN A 195 15.87 -24.43 -12.78
CA ASN A 195 15.78 -25.73 -13.44
C ASN A 195 15.58 -25.58 -14.96
N LEU A 196 14.72 -24.64 -15.38
CA LEU A 196 14.53 -24.38 -16.81
C LEU A 196 15.76 -23.78 -17.47
N LEU A 197 16.51 -22.91 -16.78
CA LEU A 197 17.77 -22.37 -17.28
C LEU A 197 18.80 -23.47 -17.56
N ALA A 198 18.83 -24.52 -16.74
CA ALA A 198 19.78 -25.62 -16.91
C ALA A 198 19.50 -26.46 -18.17
N ASP A 199 18.24 -26.68 -18.52
CA ASP A 199 17.85 -27.61 -19.58
C ASP A 199 17.11 -26.99 -20.76
N CYS A 200 16.53 -25.78 -20.56
CA CYS A 200 15.68 -25.09 -21.53
C CYS A 200 16.19 -23.68 -21.85
N HIS A 201 17.50 -23.40 -21.71
CA HIS A 201 18.06 -22.12 -22.10
C HIS A 201 17.83 -21.86 -23.60
N LEU A 202 17.44 -20.63 -23.98
CA LEU A 202 17.02 -20.31 -25.35
C LEU A 202 17.99 -20.75 -26.44
N ASN A 203 19.31 -20.64 -26.20
CA ASN A 203 20.32 -20.99 -27.15
C ASN A 203 20.84 -22.45 -27.02
N GLU A 204 20.47 -23.16 -25.95
CA GLU A 204 20.99 -24.47 -25.58
C GLU A 204 19.94 -25.40 -25.01
N VAL A 205 18.79 -25.54 -25.72
CA VAL A 205 17.69 -26.42 -25.30
C VAL A 205 18.15 -27.88 -25.36
N THR A 206 18.20 -28.54 -24.21
CA THR A 206 18.65 -29.95 -24.11
C THR A 206 17.49 -30.93 -24.38
N ALA A 207 17.81 -32.20 -24.63
CA ALA A 207 16.83 -33.26 -24.75
C ALA A 207 16.01 -33.46 -23.45
N LYS A 208 16.50 -32.99 -22.30
CA LYS A 208 15.85 -33.09 -20.99
C LYS A 208 14.79 -32.02 -20.75
N CYS A 209 14.76 -30.95 -21.53
CA CYS A 209 13.85 -29.81 -21.28
C CYS A 209 12.41 -30.24 -21.04
N GLY A 210 11.88 -31.19 -21.82
CA GLY A 210 10.50 -31.68 -21.62
C GLY A 210 10.30 -32.31 -20.25
N SER A 211 11.19 -33.20 -19.81
CA SER A 211 11.11 -33.84 -18.48
C SER A 211 11.35 -32.85 -17.34
N THR A 212 12.17 -31.84 -17.56
CA THR A 212 12.40 -30.75 -16.58
C THR A 212 11.14 -29.91 -16.37
N ILE A 213 10.39 -29.61 -17.43
CA ILE A 213 9.10 -28.93 -17.33
C ILE A 213 8.14 -29.73 -16.44
N ASP A 214 7.98 -31.02 -16.69
CA ASP A 214 7.12 -31.91 -15.91
C ASP A 214 7.57 -32.02 -14.44
N PHE A 215 8.87 -32.11 -14.22
CA PHE A 215 9.49 -32.13 -12.90
C PHE A 215 9.18 -30.84 -12.11
N VAL A 216 9.41 -29.67 -12.72
CA VAL A 216 9.14 -28.37 -12.07
C VAL A 216 7.65 -28.23 -11.73
N ALA A 217 6.75 -28.57 -12.65
CA ALA A 217 5.32 -28.53 -12.38
C ALA A 217 4.93 -29.45 -11.22
N GLY A 218 5.52 -30.65 -11.17
CA GLY A 218 5.32 -31.59 -10.05
C GLY A 218 5.80 -31.03 -8.71
N LYS A 219 6.95 -30.35 -8.70
CA LYS A 219 7.52 -29.70 -7.50
C LYS A 219 6.72 -28.48 -7.06
N LEU A 220 6.22 -27.66 -7.97
CA LEU A 220 5.30 -26.58 -7.64
C LEU A 220 4.02 -27.09 -6.97
N ARG A 221 3.46 -28.21 -7.46
CA ARG A 221 2.33 -28.88 -6.80
C ARG A 221 2.67 -29.32 -5.38
N GLU A 222 3.86 -29.88 -5.18
CA GLU A 222 4.37 -30.27 -3.86
C GLU A 222 4.50 -29.06 -2.93
N CYS A 223 5.04 -27.91 -3.40
CA CYS A 223 5.08 -26.66 -2.65
C CYS A 223 3.67 -26.22 -2.21
N VAL A 224 2.67 -26.28 -3.11
CA VAL A 224 1.29 -25.92 -2.77
C VAL A 224 0.75 -26.82 -1.64
N ARG A 225 0.98 -28.14 -1.72
CA ARG A 225 0.55 -29.07 -0.68
C ARG A 225 1.23 -28.81 0.67
N ILE A 226 2.55 -28.55 0.65
CA ILE A 226 3.31 -28.21 1.86
C ILE A 226 2.77 -26.93 2.48
N ALA A 227 2.59 -25.86 1.69
CA ALA A 227 2.04 -24.61 2.17
C ALA A 227 0.66 -24.78 2.81
N ARG A 228 -0.23 -25.55 2.14
CA ARG A 228 -1.57 -25.84 2.65
C ARG A 228 -1.54 -26.66 3.94
N SER A 229 -0.75 -27.74 4.00
CA SER A 229 -0.62 -28.57 5.20
C SER A 229 0.10 -27.84 6.34
N GLY A 230 0.98 -26.88 6.03
CA GLY A 230 1.63 -26.00 6.97
C GLY A 230 0.75 -24.88 7.52
N GLY A 231 -0.55 -24.82 7.16
CA GLY A 231 -1.55 -23.91 7.73
C GLY A 231 -1.88 -22.69 6.90
N ALA A 232 -1.26 -22.51 5.71
CA ALA A 232 -1.64 -21.40 4.82
C ALA A 232 -3.08 -21.59 4.32
N LYS A 233 -3.92 -20.60 4.59
CA LYS A 233 -5.31 -20.55 4.10
C LYS A 233 -5.37 -20.32 2.60
N TYR A 234 -4.42 -19.55 2.07
CA TYR A 234 -4.38 -19.12 0.68
C TYR A 234 -3.00 -19.41 0.10
N VAL A 235 -2.95 -19.95 -1.10
CA VAL A 235 -1.71 -20.12 -1.85
C VAL A 235 -1.92 -19.53 -3.24
N PHE A 236 -1.09 -18.57 -3.59
CA PHE A 236 -1.07 -17.92 -4.89
C PHE A 236 0.16 -18.39 -5.66
N VAL A 237 -0.02 -18.83 -6.88
CA VAL A 237 1.10 -19.25 -7.73
C VAL A 237 1.10 -18.41 -9.00
N ALA A 238 2.19 -17.69 -9.23
CA ALA A 238 2.39 -16.94 -10.44
C ALA A 238 2.84 -17.85 -11.59
N THR A 239 2.38 -17.57 -12.80
CA THR A 239 3.02 -18.09 -14.00
C THR A 239 4.38 -17.43 -14.18
N LEU A 240 5.35 -18.13 -14.78
CA LEU A 240 6.64 -17.53 -15.13
C LEU A 240 6.45 -16.44 -16.18
N THR A 241 7.27 -15.39 -16.11
CA THR A 241 7.27 -14.27 -17.06
C THR A 241 7.72 -14.70 -18.45
N PRO A 242 7.30 -14.02 -19.54
CA PRO A 242 7.91 -14.21 -20.84
C PRO A 242 9.40 -13.81 -20.80
N PRO A 243 10.26 -14.43 -21.62
CA PRO A 243 11.67 -14.04 -21.70
C PRO A 243 11.78 -12.62 -22.27
N GLY A 244 12.53 -11.78 -21.58
CA GLY A 244 12.84 -10.43 -22.06
C GLY A 244 13.95 -10.41 -23.12
N PRO A 245 14.22 -9.24 -23.69
CA PRO A 245 15.36 -9.09 -24.61
C PRO A 245 16.66 -9.18 -23.82
N TYR A 246 17.61 -9.99 -24.32
CA TYR A 246 18.98 -9.93 -23.84
C TYR A 246 19.72 -8.77 -24.51
N VAL A 247 20.29 -7.90 -23.69
CA VAL A 247 21.14 -6.81 -24.16
C VAL A 247 22.55 -7.06 -23.61
N PRO A 248 23.55 -7.36 -24.47
CA PRO A 248 24.91 -7.55 -24.02
C PRO A 248 25.42 -6.34 -23.24
N THR A 249 25.47 -6.46 -21.93
CA THR A 249 25.84 -5.39 -20.98
C THR A 249 26.88 -5.95 -20.02
N PRO A 250 27.97 -5.21 -19.71
CA PRO A 250 28.97 -5.67 -18.74
C PRO A 250 28.31 -6.01 -17.39
N GLY A 251 28.61 -7.19 -16.87
CA GLY A 251 28.03 -7.68 -15.61
C GLY A 251 26.73 -8.44 -15.75
N TYR A 252 26.16 -8.58 -16.96
CA TYR A 252 24.96 -9.38 -17.21
C TYR A 252 25.26 -10.55 -18.15
N ASN A 253 24.71 -11.72 -17.84
CA ASN A 253 24.74 -12.89 -18.71
C ASN A 253 23.36 -13.10 -19.35
N ASP A 254 23.32 -13.75 -20.51
CA ASP A 254 22.06 -14.20 -21.10
C ASP A 254 21.43 -15.29 -20.22
N ARG A 255 20.23 -15.02 -19.72
CA ARG A 255 19.45 -15.94 -18.88
C ARG A 255 18.06 -16.23 -19.47
N ARG A 256 17.92 -16.05 -20.78
CA ARG A 256 16.63 -16.30 -21.44
C ARG A 256 16.33 -17.79 -21.51
N ILE A 257 15.16 -18.14 -21.05
CA ILE A 257 14.60 -19.47 -21.20
C ILE A 257 13.82 -19.54 -22.51
N ASP A 258 13.78 -20.69 -23.15
CA ASP A 258 12.98 -20.92 -24.36
C ASP A 258 11.50 -20.61 -24.08
N GLY A 259 10.91 -19.74 -24.91
CA GLY A 259 9.53 -19.29 -24.72
C GLY A 259 8.50 -20.42 -24.83
N VAL A 260 8.80 -21.49 -25.60
CA VAL A 260 7.93 -22.68 -25.69
C VAL A 260 8.00 -23.47 -24.37
N ALA A 261 9.18 -23.56 -23.74
CA ALA A 261 9.33 -24.20 -22.43
C ALA A 261 8.52 -23.45 -21.37
N ILE A 262 8.64 -22.12 -21.32
CA ILE A 262 7.86 -21.29 -20.37
C ILE A 262 6.36 -21.47 -20.61
N THR A 263 5.89 -21.40 -21.83
CA THR A 263 4.45 -21.55 -22.12
C THR A 263 3.92 -22.93 -21.76
N LYS A 264 4.69 -23.99 -21.95
CA LYS A 264 4.33 -25.36 -21.54
C LYS A 264 4.23 -25.48 -20.02
N LEU A 265 5.22 -24.97 -19.29
CA LEU A 265 5.18 -24.97 -17.81
C LEU A 265 3.98 -24.15 -17.32
N ASN A 266 3.77 -22.97 -17.87
CA ASN A 266 2.64 -22.11 -17.49
C ASN A 266 1.28 -22.76 -17.79
N ALA A 267 1.16 -23.54 -18.86
CA ALA A 267 -0.04 -24.33 -19.13
C ALA A 267 -0.28 -25.40 -18.05
N GLN A 268 0.79 -26.07 -17.57
CA GLN A 268 0.69 -27.04 -16.47
C GLN A 268 0.35 -26.36 -15.14
N ILE A 269 0.96 -25.20 -14.84
CA ILE A 269 0.63 -24.39 -13.66
C ILE A 269 -0.88 -24.08 -13.67
N LYS A 270 -1.38 -23.54 -14.77
CA LYS A 270 -2.80 -23.15 -14.92
C LYS A 270 -3.77 -24.32 -14.84
N SER A 271 -3.39 -25.50 -15.33
CA SER A 271 -4.30 -26.66 -15.41
C SER A 271 -4.25 -27.55 -14.16
N GLN A 272 -3.10 -27.68 -13.50
CA GLN A 272 -2.90 -28.67 -12.44
C GLN A 272 -2.98 -28.08 -11.03
N LEU A 273 -2.44 -26.88 -10.81
CA LEU A 273 -2.29 -26.33 -9.47
C LEU A 273 -3.60 -25.86 -8.80
N PRO A 274 -4.64 -25.40 -9.54
CA PRO A 274 -5.94 -25.12 -8.93
C PRO A 274 -6.55 -26.32 -8.22
N GLY A 275 -6.31 -27.55 -8.73
CA GLY A 275 -6.75 -28.79 -8.09
C GLY A 275 -6.08 -29.07 -6.73
N GLU A 276 -4.93 -28.47 -6.46
CA GLU A 276 -4.23 -28.52 -5.16
C GLU A 276 -4.63 -27.37 -4.23
N GLY A 277 -5.53 -26.48 -4.67
CA GLY A 277 -6.04 -25.34 -3.90
C GLY A 277 -5.21 -24.06 -4.07
N ALA A 278 -4.48 -23.92 -5.19
CA ALA A 278 -3.79 -22.68 -5.54
C ALA A 278 -4.68 -21.73 -6.36
N THR A 279 -4.55 -20.44 -6.11
CA THR A 279 -5.04 -19.38 -6.99
C THR A 279 -3.93 -18.99 -7.96
N ILE A 280 -4.20 -19.06 -9.26
CA ILE A 280 -3.20 -18.73 -10.26
C ILE A 280 -3.19 -17.24 -10.54
N VAL A 281 -1.99 -16.65 -10.56
CA VAL A 281 -1.73 -15.27 -10.98
C VAL A 281 -1.06 -15.31 -12.35
N ASP A 282 -1.80 -14.93 -13.39
CA ASP A 282 -1.31 -15.02 -14.78
C ASP A 282 -0.39 -13.86 -15.14
N VAL A 283 0.82 -13.91 -14.61
CA VAL A 283 1.86 -12.90 -14.85
C VAL A 283 2.32 -12.93 -16.30
N TYR A 284 2.44 -14.12 -16.90
CA TYR A 284 2.88 -14.27 -18.29
C TYR A 284 2.06 -13.40 -19.24
N SER A 285 0.74 -13.54 -19.21
CA SER A 285 -0.14 -12.80 -20.11
C SER A 285 -0.10 -11.28 -19.90
N SER A 286 0.12 -10.84 -18.67
CA SER A 286 0.19 -9.42 -18.33
C SER A 286 1.54 -8.79 -18.70
N PHE A 287 2.59 -9.59 -18.84
CA PHE A 287 3.92 -9.11 -19.22
C PHE A 287 4.14 -9.09 -20.73
N LEU A 288 3.30 -9.79 -21.51
CA LEU A 288 3.41 -9.79 -22.98
C LEU A 288 3.28 -8.35 -23.53
N GLY A 289 4.25 -7.96 -24.35
CA GLY A 289 4.37 -6.62 -24.93
C GLY A 289 5.04 -5.59 -24.01
N HIS A 290 5.40 -5.98 -22.80
CA HIS A 290 6.11 -5.14 -21.82
C HIS A 290 7.50 -5.67 -21.46
N GLU A 291 7.95 -6.76 -22.08
CA GLU A 291 9.16 -7.49 -21.73
C GLU A 291 10.39 -6.57 -21.63
N ALA A 292 10.56 -5.66 -22.61
CA ALA A 292 11.69 -4.74 -22.63
C ALA A 292 11.67 -3.69 -21.50
N ALA A 293 10.48 -3.36 -20.96
CA ALA A 293 10.35 -2.40 -19.88
C ALA A 293 10.41 -3.07 -18.49
N TYR A 294 10.01 -4.34 -18.41
CA TYR A 294 9.87 -5.06 -17.16
C TYR A 294 11.05 -5.96 -16.83
N THR A 295 11.79 -6.40 -17.83
CA THR A 295 12.90 -7.36 -17.68
C THR A 295 14.24 -6.67 -17.86
N GLY A 296 15.21 -7.05 -17.05
CA GLY A 296 16.59 -6.57 -17.12
C GLY A 296 17.35 -7.07 -18.34
N PRO A 297 18.61 -6.61 -18.54
CA PRO A 297 19.40 -6.92 -19.72
C PRO A 297 19.77 -8.40 -19.88
N ASP A 298 19.64 -9.20 -18.82
CA ASP A 298 19.86 -10.65 -18.87
C ASP A 298 18.68 -11.43 -19.47
N GLY A 299 17.55 -10.76 -19.67
CA GLY A 299 16.34 -11.31 -20.28
C GLY A 299 15.48 -12.17 -19.35
N LEU A 300 15.77 -12.19 -18.01
CA LEU A 300 15.02 -12.96 -17.02
C LEU A 300 14.62 -12.11 -15.80
N HIS A 301 15.62 -11.52 -15.10
CA HIS A 301 15.36 -10.81 -13.85
C HIS A 301 14.62 -9.50 -14.08
N LEU A 302 13.82 -9.09 -13.08
CA LEU A 302 12.91 -7.96 -13.24
C LEU A 302 13.58 -6.63 -12.90
N TYR A 303 13.34 -5.63 -13.71
CA TYR A 303 13.57 -4.23 -13.39
C TYR A 303 12.51 -3.70 -12.39
N PRO A 304 12.74 -2.53 -11.77
CA PRO A 304 11.78 -1.96 -10.83
C PRO A 304 10.32 -1.88 -11.36
N PRO A 305 10.05 -1.50 -12.64
CA PRO A 305 8.69 -1.54 -13.16
C PRO A 305 8.08 -2.95 -13.22
N GLY A 306 8.87 -3.97 -13.58
CA GLY A 306 8.42 -5.36 -13.62
C GLY A 306 8.13 -5.91 -12.22
N ASN A 307 8.98 -5.60 -11.25
CA ASN A 307 8.74 -5.94 -9.85
C ASN A 307 7.48 -5.25 -9.29
N GLN A 308 7.24 -3.99 -9.66
CA GLN A 308 6.00 -3.31 -9.28
C GLN A 308 4.78 -3.98 -9.91
N ALA A 309 4.84 -4.30 -11.21
CA ALA A 309 3.76 -4.99 -11.91
C ALA A 309 3.43 -6.35 -11.27
N LEU A 310 4.47 -7.13 -10.91
CA LEU A 310 4.29 -8.41 -10.21
C LEU A 310 3.64 -8.23 -8.83
N ALA A 311 4.08 -7.22 -8.06
CA ALA A 311 3.47 -6.89 -6.77
C ALA A 311 2.00 -6.49 -6.92
N ASP A 312 1.66 -5.65 -7.91
CA ASP A 312 0.30 -5.19 -8.19
C ASP A 312 -0.62 -6.37 -8.55
N MET A 313 -0.12 -7.33 -9.34
CA MET A 313 -0.87 -8.52 -9.73
C MET A 313 -1.15 -9.45 -8.55
N PHE A 314 -0.15 -9.73 -7.71
CA PHE A 314 -0.36 -10.49 -6.48
C PHE A 314 -1.34 -9.76 -5.56
N PHE A 315 -1.19 -8.45 -5.39
CA PHE A 315 -2.08 -7.65 -4.55
C PHE A 315 -3.53 -7.69 -5.04
N ALA A 316 -3.76 -7.60 -6.36
CA ALA A 316 -5.09 -7.71 -6.96
C ALA A 316 -5.72 -9.10 -6.72
N ALA A 317 -4.93 -10.18 -6.92
CA ALA A 317 -5.37 -11.54 -6.65
C ALA A 317 -5.72 -11.77 -5.17
N ILE A 318 -4.90 -11.24 -4.27
CA ILE A 318 -5.12 -11.27 -2.82
C ILE A 318 -6.42 -10.57 -2.45
N LYS A 319 -6.64 -9.35 -2.95
CA LYS A 319 -7.87 -8.59 -2.69
C LYS A 319 -9.13 -9.28 -3.18
N THR A 320 -9.01 -10.06 -4.24
CA THR A 320 -10.13 -10.84 -4.80
C THR A 320 -10.43 -12.09 -3.98
N ALA A 321 -9.38 -12.79 -3.52
CA ALA A 321 -9.52 -14.10 -2.88
C ALA A 321 -9.75 -14.02 -1.36
N ILE A 322 -9.19 -13.00 -0.70
CA ILE A 322 -9.23 -12.88 0.77
C ILE A 322 -10.36 -11.92 1.18
N PRO A 323 -11.29 -12.37 2.06
CA PRO A 323 -12.38 -11.54 2.54
C PRO A 323 -11.88 -10.23 3.17
N GLN A 324 -12.57 -9.15 2.86
CA GLN A 324 -12.32 -7.83 3.40
C GLN A 324 -13.55 -7.36 4.18
N THR A 325 -13.36 -6.85 5.38
CA THR A 325 -14.43 -6.31 6.23
C THR A 325 -14.20 -4.84 6.50
N PRO A 326 -15.25 -3.99 6.45
CA PRO A 326 -15.11 -2.59 6.84
C PRO A 326 -14.59 -2.49 8.28
N VAL A 327 -13.58 -1.67 8.51
CA VAL A 327 -13.10 -1.37 9.87
C VAL A 327 -14.17 -0.54 10.57
N PRO A 328 -14.75 -1.01 11.70
CA PRO A 328 -15.82 -0.29 12.39
C PRO A 328 -15.38 1.12 12.80
N SER A 329 -16.29 2.09 12.73
CA SER A 329 -16.13 3.34 13.47
C SER A 329 -16.10 2.97 14.94
N ALA A 330 -15.08 3.39 15.70
CA ALA A 330 -15.14 3.19 17.14
C ALA A 330 -16.43 3.81 17.68
N LEU A 331 -17.25 3.01 18.33
CA LEU A 331 -18.36 3.53 19.11
C LEU A 331 -17.76 4.47 20.16
N ARG A 332 -18.26 5.72 20.24
CA ARG A 332 -17.87 6.69 21.26
C ARG A 332 -18.40 6.28 22.62
#